data_38c08571ee35432d17b34b2b8e93edbe
#
_entry.id   38c08571ee35432d17b34b2b8e93edbe
#
_cell.length_a   1.000
_cell.length_b   1.000
_cell.length_c   1.000
_cell.angle_alpha   90.00
_cell.angle_beta   90.00
_cell.angle_gamma   90.00
#
_symmetry.space_group_name_H-M   'P 1'
#
loop_
_entity.id
_entity.type
_entity.pdbx_description
1 polymer ?
#
loop_
_entity_poly.entity_id
_entity_poly.type
_entity_poly.pdbx_seq_one_letter_code
_entity_poly.pdbx_strand_id
1 'polypeptide(L)'
;CSLLNGMDLTAEQICREQKIDLAYLRKISHAGYAEAAEAYAEDGTYVLPDTTAYRQVPSYRIFGYQNARRLVMGDAYEQACRKLWEDMREFTEVSRGERVLVIGTEECMYPALYVGDCIERLGGIVLCHSTTRSPIAVSSNADYPLHTRYELESLYEAGRKTFIYDLAAYDSVIILTDASDEN
;
A
#
# COMPACT_ATOMS: atom_id res chain seq x y z
N CYS A 1 14.88 17.53 -2.08
CA CYS A 1 15.92 16.70 -1.48
C CYS A 1 15.52 15.23 -1.58
N SER A 2 16.44 14.36 -2.01
CA SER A 2 16.22 12.92 -2.12
C SER A 2 17.47 12.13 -1.70
N LEU A 3 17.28 10.86 -1.35
CA LEU A 3 18.41 9.96 -1.08
C LEU A 3 19.12 9.58 -2.39
N LEU A 4 18.33 9.27 -3.43
CA LEU A 4 18.85 8.88 -4.73
C LEU A 4 18.34 9.85 -5.79
N ASN A 5 19.24 10.24 -6.71
CA ASN A 5 18.88 11.00 -7.90
C ASN A 5 19.07 10.10 -9.14
N GLY A 6 17.98 9.69 -9.76
CA GLY A 6 17.94 8.95 -11.01
C GLY A 6 17.61 9.81 -12.24
N MET A 7 17.54 11.13 -12.09
CA MET A 7 17.26 12.03 -13.22
C MET A 7 18.34 11.92 -14.28
N ASP A 8 17.95 11.97 -15.54
CA ASP A 8 18.88 12.20 -16.65
C ASP A 8 19.36 13.65 -16.71
N LEU A 9 20.29 13.92 -17.62
CA LEU A 9 20.86 15.26 -17.77
C LEU A 9 19.81 16.30 -18.21
N THR A 10 18.83 15.89 -19.00
CA THR A 10 17.76 16.76 -19.50
C THR A 10 16.86 17.20 -18.36
N ALA A 11 16.42 16.26 -17.51
CA ALA A 11 15.60 16.56 -16.35
C ALA A 11 16.32 17.45 -15.33
N GLU A 12 17.64 17.22 -15.11
CA GLU A 12 18.44 18.11 -14.26
C GLU A 12 18.58 19.51 -14.83
N GLN A 13 18.69 19.64 -16.17
CA GLN A 13 18.77 20.93 -16.83
C GLN A 13 17.45 21.68 -16.66
N ILE A 14 16.31 21.03 -16.84
CA ILE A 14 14.99 21.63 -16.60
C ILE A 14 14.87 22.13 -15.16
N CYS A 15 15.31 21.37 -14.19
CA CYS A 15 15.32 21.80 -12.79
C CYS A 15 16.15 23.09 -12.60
N ARG A 16 17.34 23.16 -13.20
CA ARG A 16 18.19 24.37 -13.13
C ARG A 16 17.54 25.59 -13.78
N GLU A 17 16.94 25.42 -14.94
CA GLU A 17 16.22 26.49 -15.66
C GLU A 17 15.03 27.00 -14.85
N GLN A 18 14.34 26.10 -14.15
CA GLN A 18 13.24 26.43 -13.23
C GLN A 18 13.71 26.92 -11.85
N LYS A 19 15.02 27.08 -11.63
CA LYS A 19 15.63 27.47 -10.34
C LYS A 19 15.26 26.55 -9.18
N ILE A 20 15.11 25.24 -9.47
CA ILE A 20 14.90 24.21 -8.49
C ILE A 20 16.26 23.68 -8.02
N ASP A 21 16.57 23.87 -6.74
CA ASP A 21 17.79 23.33 -6.14
C ASP A 21 17.65 21.83 -5.92
N LEU A 22 18.60 21.07 -6.50
CA LEU A 22 18.69 19.64 -6.34
C LEU A 22 19.68 19.28 -5.22
N ALA A 23 19.17 18.64 -4.18
CA ALA A 23 19.98 18.06 -3.12
C ALA A 23 19.72 16.55 -3.03
N TYR A 24 20.78 15.75 -3.15
CA TYR A 24 20.68 14.28 -3.08
C TYR A 24 21.98 13.69 -2.51
N LEU A 25 21.83 12.50 -1.90
CA LEU A 25 22.98 11.79 -1.32
C LEU A 25 23.80 11.08 -2.39
N ARG A 26 23.13 10.46 -3.38
CA ARG A 26 23.79 9.68 -4.43
C ARG A 26 23.10 9.85 -5.78
N LYS A 27 23.90 10.06 -6.81
CA LYS A 27 23.47 9.97 -8.21
C LYS A 27 23.52 8.50 -8.65
N ILE A 28 22.46 8.03 -9.31
CA ILE A 28 22.43 6.72 -9.96
C ILE A 28 22.17 6.91 -11.45
N SER A 29 22.75 6.04 -12.28
CA SER A 29 22.43 5.96 -13.69
C SER A 29 21.47 4.82 -13.90
N HIS A 30 20.42 5.06 -14.69
CA HIS A 30 19.49 4.03 -15.15
C HIS A 30 19.44 3.94 -16.67
N ALA A 31 20.53 4.32 -17.34
CA ALA A 31 20.68 4.10 -18.78
C ALA A 31 20.46 2.61 -19.12
N GLY A 32 19.56 2.34 -20.06
CA GLY A 32 19.17 0.98 -20.46
C GLY A 32 18.00 0.39 -19.65
N TYR A 33 17.57 0.99 -18.52
CA TYR A 33 16.42 0.45 -17.77
C TYR A 33 15.10 0.56 -18.55
N ALA A 34 14.90 1.62 -19.32
CA ALA A 34 13.71 1.77 -20.15
C ALA A 34 13.65 0.68 -21.22
N GLU A 35 14.74 0.43 -21.91
CA GLU A 35 14.85 -0.63 -22.92
C GLU A 35 14.67 -2.02 -22.31
N ALA A 36 15.25 -2.26 -21.13
CA ALA A 36 15.08 -3.51 -20.40
C ALA A 36 13.62 -3.70 -19.94
N ALA A 37 12.95 -2.64 -19.50
CA ALA A 37 11.55 -2.69 -19.09
C ALA A 37 10.62 -2.94 -20.30
N GLU A 38 10.88 -2.32 -21.45
CA GLU A 38 10.12 -2.56 -22.69
C GLU A 38 10.31 -3.98 -23.23
N ALA A 39 11.51 -4.56 -23.06
CA ALA A 39 11.82 -5.92 -23.49
C ALA A 39 11.32 -7.00 -22.51
N TYR A 40 10.91 -6.61 -21.29
CA TYR A 40 10.48 -7.55 -20.27
C TYR A 40 9.08 -8.09 -20.58
N ALA A 41 8.97 -9.41 -20.72
CA ALA A 41 7.70 -10.11 -20.83
C ALA A 41 7.29 -10.63 -19.44
N GLU A 42 6.16 -10.17 -18.93
CA GLU A 42 5.60 -10.62 -17.65
C GLU A 42 5.19 -12.09 -17.75
N ASP A 43 5.75 -12.94 -16.89
CA ASP A 43 5.54 -14.38 -16.86
C ASP A 43 5.07 -14.91 -15.50
N GLY A 44 4.75 -14.03 -14.57
CA GLY A 44 4.16 -14.37 -13.29
C GLY A 44 2.65 -14.66 -13.37
N THR A 45 2.02 -14.90 -12.22
CA THR A 45 0.60 -15.20 -12.14
C THR A 45 -0.22 -13.92 -12.03
N TYR A 46 -1.28 -13.83 -12.83
CA TYR A 46 -2.24 -12.73 -12.79
C TYR A 46 -3.64 -13.25 -12.45
N VAL A 47 -4.22 -12.75 -11.38
CA VAL A 47 -5.52 -13.15 -10.86
C VAL A 47 -6.50 -11.99 -11.00
N LEU A 48 -7.58 -12.23 -11.75
CA LEU A 48 -8.70 -11.30 -11.88
C LEU A 48 -9.70 -11.46 -10.72
N PRO A 49 -10.43 -10.41 -10.36
CA PRO A 49 -11.44 -10.49 -9.31
C PRO A 49 -12.57 -11.46 -9.73
N ASP A 50 -12.99 -12.30 -8.80
CA ASP A 50 -14.21 -13.07 -8.96
C ASP A 50 -15.41 -12.21 -8.54
N THR A 51 -16.09 -11.63 -9.51
CA THR A 51 -17.26 -10.77 -9.27
C THR A 51 -18.55 -11.56 -8.98
N THR A 52 -18.49 -12.88 -9.00
CA THR A 52 -19.65 -13.75 -8.72
C THR A 52 -19.73 -14.17 -7.26
N ALA A 53 -18.62 -14.12 -6.54
CA ALA A 53 -18.51 -14.53 -5.14
C ALA A 53 -18.70 -13.32 -4.20
N TYR A 54 -19.94 -13.03 -3.84
CA TYR A 54 -20.22 -12.03 -2.81
C TYR A 54 -20.21 -12.69 -1.42
N ARG A 55 -19.34 -12.19 -0.54
CA ARG A 55 -19.38 -12.51 0.87
C ARG A 55 -19.57 -11.23 1.66
N GLN A 56 -20.65 -11.16 2.44
CA GLN A 56 -20.82 -10.07 3.38
C GLN A 56 -19.75 -10.21 4.48
N VAL A 57 -18.96 -9.17 4.66
CA VAL A 57 -17.98 -9.09 5.75
C VAL A 57 -18.44 -8.10 6.81
N PRO A 58 -18.13 -8.32 8.10
CA PRO A 58 -18.38 -7.32 9.13
C PRO A 58 -17.67 -6.02 8.77
N SER A 59 -18.38 -4.90 8.87
CA SER A 59 -17.82 -3.58 8.64
C SER A 59 -18.17 -2.64 9.78
N TYR A 60 -17.21 -1.82 10.17
CA TYR A 60 -17.35 -0.88 11.28
C TYR A 60 -16.92 0.51 10.83
N ARG A 61 -17.71 1.50 11.14
CA ARG A 61 -17.37 2.89 10.87
C ARG A 61 -16.78 3.52 12.13
N ILE A 62 -15.54 4.01 12.02
CA ILE A 62 -14.82 4.68 13.10
C ILE A 62 -14.62 6.14 12.72
N PHE A 63 -14.88 7.04 13.67
CA PHE A 63 -14.81 8.47 13.45
C PHE A 63 -13.55 9.07 14.06
N GLY A 64 -13.15 10.24 13.53
CA GLY A 64 -12.01 11.02 14.04
C GLY A 64 -10.70 10.76 13.34
N TYR A 65 -10.70 9.96 12.26
CA TYR A 65 -9.55 9.81 11.39
C TYR A 65 -9.23 11.13 10.66
N GLN A 66 -7.92 11.41 10.49
CA GLN A 66 -7.44 12.55 9.71
C GLN A 66 -6.94 12.06 8.36
N ASN A 67 -7.47 12.64 7.28
CA ASN A 67 -7.11 12.27 5.91
C ASN A 67 -5.68 12.72 5.59
N ALA A 68 -4.76 11.77 5.43
CA ALA A 68 -3.35 11.99 5.12
C ALA A 68 -3.09 12.61 3.72
N ARG A 69 -4.11 12.65 2.84
CA ARG A 69 -4.03 13.38 1.55
C ARG A 69 -4.06 14.89 1.72
N ARG A 70 -4.33 15.36 2.94
CA ARG A 70 -4.28 16.78 3.32
C ARG A 70 -3.09 17.02 4.22
N LEU A 71 -2.68 18.28 4.34
CA LEU A 71 -1.66 18.65 5.31
C LEU A 71 -2.18 18.38 6.73
N VAL A 72 -1.52 17.49 7.45
CA VAL A 72 -1.80 17.15 8.83
C VAL A 72 -0.54 17.29 9.68
N MET A 73 -0.70 17.61 10.96
CA MET A 73 0.41 17.60 11.92
C MET A 73 0.67 16.16 12.35
N GLY A 74 1.95 15.77 12.42
CA GLY A 74 2.34 14.38 12.70
C GLY A 74 1.81 13.84 14.02
N ASP A 75 1.88 14.64 15.10
CA ASP A 75 1.37 14.28 16.41
C ASP A 75 -0.17 14.14 16.45
N ALA A 76 -0.89 15.01 15.73
CA ALA A 76 -2.34 14.91 15.60
C ALA A 76 -2.74 13.67 14.79
N TYR A 77 -1.96 13.32 13.77
CA TYR A 77 -2.19 12.12 12.97
C TYR A 77 -1.92 10.84 13.78
N GLU A 78 -0.86 10.83 14.57
CA GLU A 78 -0.56 9.71 15.48
C GLU A 78 -1.66 9.53 16.54
N GLN A 79 -2.18 10.63 17.11
CA GLN A 79 -3.31 10.58 18.04
C GLN A 79 -4.58 10.02 17.40
N ALA A 80 -4.84 10.37 16.12
CA ALA A 80 -5.96 9.83 15.37
C ALA A 80 -5.80 8.31 15.15
N CYS A 81 -4.59 7.83 14.82
CA CYS A 81 -4.32 6.39 14.69
C CYS A 81 -4.42 5.65 16.03
N ARG A 82 -4.00 6.27 17.13
CA ARG A 82 -4.18 5.70 18.48
C ARG A 82 -5.65 5.54 18.82
N LYS A 83 -6.45 6.59 18.58
CA LYS A 83 -7.91 6.51 18.81
C LYS A 83 -8.55 5.46 17.91
N LEU A 84 -8.16 5.39 16.64
CA LEU A 84 -8.62 4.35 15.72
C LEU A 84 -8.41 2.96 16.33
N TRP A 85 -7.20 2.67 16.84
CA TRP A 85 -6.92 1.40 17.49
C TRP A 85 -7.75 1.17 18.76
N GLU A 86 -7.91 2.18 19.61
CA GLU A 86 -8.73 2.10 20.83
C GLU A 86 -10.18 1.73 20.50
N ASP A 87 -10.74 2.33 19.46
CA ASP A 87 -12.11 2.05 19.00
C ASP A 87 -12.21 0.67 18.32
N MET A 88 -11.18 0.26 17.53
CA MET A 88 -11.15 -1.03 16.85
C MET A 88 -10.99 -2.23 17.77
N ARG A 89 -10.21 -2.10 18.83
CA ARG A 89 -9.88 -3.24 19.71
C ARG A 89 -11.11 -3.87 20.37
N GLU A 90 -12.23 -3.17 20.44
CA GLU A 90 -13.50 -3.70 20.92
C GLU A 90 -14.10 -4.76 19.96
N PHE A 91 -13.72 -4.70 18.68
CA PHE A 91 -14.19 -5.58 17.61
C PHE A 91 -13.11 -6.54 17.08
N THR A 92 -11.87 -6.36 17.55
CA THR A 92 -10.71 -7.10 17.04
C THR A 92 -10.23 -8.07 18.11
N GLU A 93 -10.67 -9.30 17.99
CA GLU A 93 -10.17 -10.40 18.81
C GLU A 93 -9.01 -11.08 18.06
N VAL A 94 -7.81 -10.97 18.58
CA VAL A 94 -6.63 -11.63 18.00
C VAL A 94 -6.02 -12.55 19.03
N SER A 95 -5.88 -13.82 18.66
CA SER A 95 -5.23 -14.83 19.48
C SER A 95 -3.69 -14.75 19.33
N ARG A 96 -2.99 -15.15 20.36
CA ARG A 96 -1.53 -15.22 20.28
C ARG A 96 -1.09 -16.24 19.23
N GLY A 97 -0.20 -15.81 18.32
CA GLY A 97 0.28 -16.62 17.20
C GLY A 97 -0.64 -16.66 15.99
N GLU A 98 -1.80 -15.99 16.04
CA GLU A 98 -2.70 -15.85 14.90
C GLU A 98 -2.03 -15.07 13.78
N ARG A 99 -2.16 -15.55 12.54
CA ARG A 99 -1.62 -14.90 11.35
C ARG A 99 -2.64 -13.91 10.82
N VAL A 100 -2.33 -12.63 10.94
CA VAL A 100 -3.24 -11.54 10.58
C VAL A 100 -2.66 -10.76 9.40
N LEU A 101 -3.47 -10.57 8.36
CA LEU A 101 -3.17 -9.62 7.29
C LEU A 101 -3.89 -8.31 7.57
N VAL A 102 -3.15 -7.20 7.61
CA VAL A 102 -3.72 -5.86 7.68
C VAL A 102 -3.49 -5.16 6.36
N ILE A 103 -4.57 -4.75 5.70
CA ILE A 103 -4.54 -4.07 4.40
C ILE A 103 -4.96 -2.62 4.57
N GLY A 104 -4.10 -1.70 4.16
CA GLY A 104 -4.47 -0.30 3.96
C GLY A 104 -4.84 -0.05 2.50
N THR A 105 -5.97 0.57 2.23
CA THR A 105 -6.36 0.84 0.85
C THR A 105 -5.72 2.13 0.33
N GLU A 106 -5.00 2.02 -0.78
CA GLU A 106 -4.29 3.10 -1.46
C GLU A 106 -3.43 3.95 -0.48
N GLU A 107 -3.77 5.21 -0.23
CA GLU A 107 -3.01 6.08 0.68
C GLU A 107 -3.31 5.86 2.17
N CYS A 108 -4.29 5.01 2.52
CA CYS A 108 -4.60 4.65 3.91
C CYS A 108 -3.60 3.61 4.49
N MET A 109 -2.31 3.75 4.19
CA MET A 109 -1.27 2.77 4.56
C MET A 109 -0.81 2.89 6.01
N TYR A 110 -0.55 4.11 6.48
CA TYR A 110 -0.01 4.30 7.82
C TYR A 110 -0.93 3.82 8.94
N PRO A 111 -2.26 4.06 8.90
CA PRO A 111 -3.18 3.45 9.86
C PRO A 111 -3.10 1.92 9.89
N ALA A 112 -2.93 1.28 8.73
CA ALA A 112 -2.77 -0.17 8.66
C ALA A 112 -1.48 -0.65 9.32
N LEU A 113 -0.36 0.06 9.10
CA LEU A 113 0.90 -0.23 9.79
C LEU A 113 0.79 -0.04 11.30
N TYR A 114 0.13 1.04 11.74
CA TYR A 114 -0.10 1.33 13.15
C TYR A 114 -0.92 0.24 13.84
N VAL A 115 -2.02 -0.19 13.21
CA VAL A 115 -2.87 -1.28 13.71
C VAL A 115 -2.09 -2.60 13.73
N GLY A 116 -1.31 -2.87 12.69
CA GLY A 116 -0.45 -4.05 12.61
C GLY A 116 0.54 -4.12 13.78
N ASP A 117 1.25 -3.03 14.08
CA ASP A 117 2.16 -2.93 15.22
C ASP A 117 1.43 -3.18 16.56
N CYS A 118 0.22 -2.64 16.70
CA CYS A 118 -0.59 -2.89 17.90
C CYS A 118 -0.98 -4.36 18.06
N ILE A 119 -1.33 -5.04 16.98
CA ILE A 119 -1.67 -6.47 16.97
C ILE A 119 -0.42 -7.33 17.29
N GLU A 120 0.74 -7.01 16.71
CA GLU A 120 1.98 -7.69 17.02
C GLU A 120 2.34 -7.60 18.52
N ARG A 121 2.14 -6.44 19.13
CA ARG A 121 2.33 -6.26 20.58
C ARG A 121 1.41 -7.12 21.44
N LEU A 122 0.26 -7.54 20.92
CA LEU A 122 -0.64 -8.51 21.56
C LEU A 122 -0.22 -9.97 21.31
N GLY A 123 0.77 -10.19 20.44
CA GLY A 123 1.32 -11.52 20.13
C GLY A 123 0.81 -12.15 18.85
N GLY A 124 0.11 -11.40 18.00
CA GLY A 124 -0.23 -11.81 16.62
C GLY A 124 1.02 -11.87 15.72
N ILE A 125 0.93 -12.61 14.63
CA ILE A 125 1.92 -12.63 13.54
C ILE A 125 1.32 -11.82 12.39
N VAL A 126 1.80 -10.59 12.20
CA VAL A 126 1.15 -9.64 11.30
C VAL A 126 1.94 -9.44 10.02
N LEU A 127 1.24 -9.40 8.89
CA LEU A 127 1.73 -8.84 7.64
C LEU A 127 0.85 -7.64 7.28
N CYS A 128 1.50 -6.57 6.82
CA CYS A 128 0.82 -5.39 6.33
C CYS A 128 1.00 -5.28 4.83
N HIS A 129 -0.10 -5.13 4.11
CA HIS A 129 -0.11 -4.83 2.68
C HIS A 129 -0.86 -3.52 2.42
N SER A 130 -0.66 -2.98 1.24
CA SER A 130 -1.52 -1.92 0.71
C SER A 130 -1.99 -2.27 -0.69
N THR A 131 -3.17 -1.81 -1.06
CA THR A 131 -3.54 -1.78 -2.47
C THR A 131 -2.81 -0.64 -3.17
N THR A 132 -2.38 -0.85 -4.40
CA THR A 132 -1.66 0.16 -5.20
C THR A 132 -2.29 0.33 -6.57
N ARG A 133 -2.19 1.53 -7.12
CA ARG A 133 -2.60 1.82 -8.51
C ARG A 133 -1.55 1.42 -9.54
N SER A 134 -0.35 1.07 -9.10
CA SER A 134 0.75 0.71 -9.99
C SER A 134 0.71 -0.77 -10.34
N PRO A 135 0.55 -1.13 -11.62
CA PRO A 135 0.62 -2.51 -12.08
C PRO A 135 2.09 -2.94 -12.19
N ILE A 136 2.69 -3.32 -11.06
CA ILE A 136 4.07 -3.81 -11.03
C ILE A 136 4.09 -5.19 -11.70
N ALA A 137 5.06 -5.43 -12.59
CA ALA A 137 5.24 -6.71 -13.25
C ALA A 137 5.52 -7.83 -12.23
N VAL A 138 5.05 -9.03 -12.54
CA VAL A 138 5.30 -10.23 -11.74
C VAL A 138 6.06 -11.25 -12.57
N SER A 139 6.85 -12.09 -11.92
CA SER A 139 7.70 -13.07 -12.60
C SER A 139 7.65 -14.44 -11.95
N SER A 140 7.81 -15.48 -12.76
CA SER A 140 8.01 -16.85 -12.31
C SER A 140 9.43 -17.08 -11.76
N ASN A 141 10.37 -16.16 -12.02
CA ASN A 141 11.74 -16.24 -11.52
C ASN A 141 11.79 -16.12 -10.00
N ALA A 142 12.32 -17.12 -9.30
CA ALA A 142 12.42 -17.16 -7.84
C ALA A 142 13.22 -16.01 -7.22
N ASP A 143 14.13 -15.40 -7.97
CA ASP A 143 14.92 -14.25 -7.52
C ASP A 143 14.18 -12.91 -7.69
N TYR A 144 13.03 -12.90 -8.38
CA TYR A 144 12.19 -11.71 -8.52
C TYR A 144 11.26 -11.58 -7.30
N PRO A 145 11.07 -10.38 -6.75
CA PRO A 145 10.39 -10.22 -5.47
C PRO A 145 8.85 -10.39 -5.52
N LEU A 146 8.24 -10.37 -6.70
CA LEU A 146 6.78 -10.44 -6.87
C LEU A 146 6.39 -11.49 -7.91
N HIS A 147 5.54 -12.45 -7.49
CA HIS A 147 5.17 -13.60 -8.32
C HIS A 147 3.70 -13.61 -8.75
N THR A 148 2.82 -13.11 -7.91
CA THR A 148 1.38 -13.11 -8.16
C THR A 148 0.81 -11.71 -7.98
N ARG A 149 0.07 -11.22 -8.97
CA ARG A 149 -0.66 -9.97 -8.94
C ARG A 149 -2.16 -10.24 -8.94
N TYR A 150 -2.86 -9.70 -7.95
CA TYR A 150 -4.31 -9.71 -7.86
C TYR A 150 -4.85 -8.35 -8.27
N GLU A 151 -5.78 -8.32 -9.22
CA GLU A 151 -6.49 -7.11 -9.60
C GLU A 151 -7.73 -6.92 -8.73
N LEU A 152 -7.97 -5.68 -8.31
CA LEU A 152 -9.10 -5.26 -7.49
C LEU A 152 -9.70 -3.98 -8.09
N GLU A 153 -10.96 -3.70 -7.80
CA GLU A 153 -11.52 -2.38 -8.02
C GLU A 153 -11.15 -1.42 -6.89
N SER A 154 -10.94 -0.15 -7.23
CA SER A 154 -10.67 0.90 -6.25
C SER A 154 -11.92 1.18 -5.41
N LEU A 155 -11.75 1.34 -4.10
CA LEU A 155 -12.82 1.80 -3.21
C LEU A 155 -13.03 3.33 -3.28
N TYR A 156 -12.18 4.06 -4.01
CA TYR A 156 -12.20 5.51 -4.10
C TYR A 156 -12.74 6.05 -5.41
N GLU A 157 -12.67 5.25 -6.48
CA GLU A 157 -13.05 5.68 -7.82
C GLU A 157 -13.55 4.50 -8.64
N ALA A 158 -14.81 4.54 -9.05
CA ALA A 158 -15.43 3.50 -9.86
C ALA A 158 -14.68 3.28 -11.18
N GLY A 159 -14.47 2.03 -11.56
CA GLY A 159 -13.78 1.64 -12.79
C GLY A 159 -12.24 1.78 -12.75
N ARG A 160 -11.67 2.30 -11.65
CA ARG A 160 -10.23 2.33 -11.47
C ARG A 160 -9.73 1.02 -10.88
N LYS A 161 -8.68 0.47 -11.48
CA LYS A 161 -8.03 -0.75 -11.00
C LYS A 161 -7.00 -0.43 -9.92
N THR A 162 -6.92 -1.33 -8.95
CA THR A 162 -5.84 -1.40 -7.96
C THR A 162 -5.30 -2.82 -7.89
N PHE A 163 -4.16 -2.99 -7.27
CA PHE A 163 -3.45 -4.26 -7.24
C PHE A 163 -2.94 -4.56 -5.84
N ILE A 164 -2.89 -5.85 -5.51
CA ILE A 164 -2.20 -6.38 -4.34
C ILE A 164 -1.38 -7.61 -4.79
N TYR A 165 -0.34 -7.94 -4.05
CA TYR A 165 0.65 -8.92 -4.50
C TYR A 165 0.88 -10.02 -3.48
N ASP A 166 1.19 -11.23 -3.96
CA ASP A 166 1.70 -12.36 -3.18
C ASP A 166 0.97 -12.63 -1.86
N LEU A 167 -0.36 -12.74 -1.94
CA LEU A 167 -1.19 -13.08 -0.78
C LEU A 167 -0.92 -14.51 -0.34
N ALA A 168 -0.66 -14.69 0.95
CA ALA A 168 -0.57 -15.99 1.62
C ALA A 168 -1.90 -16.37 2.29
N ALA A 169 -1.92 -17.51 2.97
CA ALA A 169 -3.03 -17.88 3.84
C ALA A 169 -2.90 -17.17 5.19
N TYR A 170 -4.00 -16.58 5.66
CA TYR A 170 -4.12 -15.87 6.93
C TYR A 170 -5.32 -16.42 7.70
N ASP A 171 -5.25 -16.36 9.04
CA ASP A 171 -6.37 -16.71 9.90
C ASP A 171 -7.42 -15.60 9.91
N SER A 172 -6.96 -14.33 9.89
CA SER A 172 -7.81 -13.14 9.86
C SER A 172 -7.28 -12.10 8.88
N VAL A 173 -8.20 -11.32 8.30
CA VAL A 173 -7.87 -10.18 7.42
C VAL A 173 -8.61 -8.94 7.91
N ILE A 174 -7.87 -7.86 8.12
CA ILE A 174 -8.41 -6.55 8.50
C ILE A 174 -8.14 -5.59 7.35
N ILE A 175 -9.17 -4.94 6.85
CA ILE A 175 -9.05 -3.93 5.79
C ILE A 175 -9.39 -2.57 6.38
N LEU A 176 -8.46 -1.64 6.24
CA LEU A 176 -8.62 -0.24 6.64
C LEU A 176 -8.74 0.62 5.40
N THR A 177 -9.80 1.40 5.36
CA THR A 177 -10.08 2.32 4.26
C THR A 177 -10.59 3.65 4.78
N ASP A 178 -10.23 4.74 4.14
CA ASP A 178 -10.79 6.07 4.33
C ASP A 178 -11.64 6.50 3.11
N ALA A 179 -12.03 5.55 2.27
CA ALA A 179 -12.99 5.79 1.20
C ALA A 179 -14.36 6.15 1.78
N SER A 180 -15.08 7.03 1.08
CA SER A 180 -16.46 7.37 1.44
C SER A 180 -17.42 6.27 1.02
N ASP A 181 -18.54 6.12 1.75
CA ASP A 181 -19.59 5.15 1.39
C ASP A 181 -20.45 5.61 0.19
N GLU A 182 -20.11 6.73 -0.43
CA GLU A 182 -20.88 7.35 -1.52
C GLU A 182 -20.38 6.94 -2.92
N ASN A 183 -19.40 6.03 -2.99
CA ASN A 183 -18.85 5.56 -4.28
C ASN A 183 -19.32 4.14 -4.61
#